data_1b1211ef7f9b11030edc6c94c1409931
#
_entry.id   1b1211ef7f9b11030edc6c94c1409931
#
_cell.length_a   1.000
_cell.length_b   1.000
_cell.length_c   1.000
_cell.angle_alpha   90.00
_cell.angle_beta   90.00
_cell.angle_gamma   90.00
#
_symmetry.space_group_name_H-M   'P 1'
#
loop_
_entity.id
_entity.type
_entity.pdbx_description
1 polymer ?
#
loop_
_entity_poly.entity_id
_entity_poly.type
_entity_poly.pdbx_seq_one_letter_code
_entity_poly.pdbx_strand_id
1 'polypeptide(L)'
;GDTPQIQTLARSLVPARRPPQRGVRLTRRRDGDWTLSITGESSLLADVYAAVGSGVEGVDKLIRHGAGRARVTTNVIVTLDALDRILDGDGEEVTLRMTNGATLTGAQLLQRTLSEHGYATLVHPVSGPVNLYRTQRLASAKQRIMASAQNPTCAWPGCNHPADTAQIHHLRAWHHGGNTNADNLAVCCSYHNSINDDDPNAPPRRGRLVRQEGRVTWIPPWG
;
A
#
# COMPACT_ATOMS: atom_id res chain seq x y z
N GLY A 1 13.01 23.50 -17.95
CA GLY A 1 13.50 22.82 -16.75
C GLY A 1 12.51 21.75 -16.37
N ASP A 2 12.98 20.51 -16.25
CA ASP A 2 12.12 19.33 -16.06
C ASP A 2 11.47 19.35 -14.67
N THR A 3 10.15 19.12 -14.62
CA THR A 3 9.35 19.09 -13.39
C THR A 3 9.96 18.20 -12.27
N PRO A 4 10.59 17.04 -12.54
CA PRO A 4 11.29 16.25 -11.53
C PRO A 4 12.51 16.96 -10.93
N GLN A 5 13.25 17.72 -11.72
CA GLN A 5 14.42 18.48 -11.23
C GLN A 5 13.97 19.62 -10.33
N ILE A 6 12.90 20.32 -10.69
CA ILE A 6 12.30 21.39 -9.88
C ILE A 6 11.77 20.82 -8.56
N GLN A 7 11.10 19.65 -8.59
CA GLN A 7 10.62 19.00 -7.36
C GLN A 7 11.76 18.52 -6.48
N THR A 8 12.83 17.99 -7.06
CA THR A 8 14.03 17.57 -6.32
C THR A 8 14.72 18.77 -5.69
N LEU A 9 14.89 19.87 -6.44
CA LEU A 9 15.46 21.10 -5.95
C LEU A 9 14.59 21.73 -4.85
N ALA A 10 13.26 21.75 -5.04
CA ALA A 10 12.33 22.26 -4.03
C ALA A 10 12.40 21.44 -2.73
N ARG A 11 12.53 20.10 -2.82
CA ARG A 11 12.73 19.22 -1.65
C ARG A 11 14.05 19.46 -0.94
N SER A 12 15.13 19.81 -1.66
CA SER A 12 16.42 20.13 -1.06
C SER A 12 16.46 21.49 -0.37
N LEU A 13 15.60 22.42 -0.79
CA LEU A 13 15.50 23.77 -0.22
C LEU A 13 14.54 23.85 0.99
N VAL A 14 13.66 22.86 1.16
CA VAL A 14 12.78 22.80 2.34
C VAL A 14 13.56 22.13 3.47
N PRO A 15 13.77 22.80 4.60
CA PRO A 15 14.45 22.19 5.74
C PRO A 15 13.72 20.91 6.14
N ALA A 16 14.46 19.82 6.33
CA ALA A 16 13.92 18.54 6.72
C ALA A 16 13.00 18.73 7.95
N ARG A 17 11.72 18.44 7.80
CA ARG A 17 10.79 18.46 8.94
C ARG A 17 11.36 17.51 10.00
N ARG A 18 11.52 18.00 11.22
CA ARG A 18 11.88 17.13 12.34
C ARG A 18 10.87 15.96 12.37
N PRO A 19 11.34 14.73 12.48
CA PRO A 19 10.44 13.60 12.58
C PRO A 19 9.49 13.83 13.75
N PRO A 20 8.20 13.54 13.60
CA PRO A 20 7.23 13.72 14.67
C PRO A 20 7.65 12.87 15.87
N GLN A 21 7.64 13.46 17.06
CA GLN A 21 7.93 12.71 18.29
C GLN A 21 6.85 11.67 18.52
N ARG A 22 7.28 10.42 18.77
CA ARG A 22 6.36 9.34 19.17
C ARG A 22 5.68 9.68 20.49
N GLY A 23 4.41 9.39 20.61
CA GLY A 23 3.63 9.63 21.81
C GLY A 23 2.16 9.89 21.55
N VAL A 24 1.46 10.23 22.63
CA VAL A 24 0.03 10.57 22.60
C VAL A 24 -0.11 12.03 22.96
N ARG A 25 -0.86 12.78 22.14
CA ARG A 25 -1.14 14.20 22.37
C ARG A 25 -2.66 14.43 22.40
N LEU A 26 -3.13 15.08 23.45
CA LEU A 26 -4.51 15.53 23.56
C LEU A 26 -4.58 17.05 23.31
N THR A 27 -5.28 17.45 22.28
CA THR A 27 -5.58 18.85 21.96
C THR A 27 -6.99 19.17 22.35
N ARG A 28 -7.16 20.12 23.28
CA ARG A 28 -8.45 20.60 23.76
C ARG A 28 -8.89 21.81 22.95
N ARG A 29 -10.07 21.76 22.36
CA ARG A 29 -10.66 22.88 21.64
C ARG A 29 -11.71 23.59 22.50
N ARG A 30 -11.96 24.84 22.21
CA ARG A 30 -12.94 25.66 22.95
C ARG A 30 -14.39 25.34 22.57
N ASP A 31 -14.59 24.71 21.41
CA ASP A 31 -15.89 24.28 20.89
C ASP A 31 -16.45 23.01 21.56
N GLY A 32 -15.70 22.45 22.50
CA GLY A 32 -16.09 21.22 23.20
C GLY A 32 -15.50 19.94 22.61
N ASP A 33 -15.08 19.96 21.36
CA ASP A 33 -14.44 18.81 20.72
C ASP A 33 -12.95 18.73 21.02
N TRP A 34 -12.47 17.56 21.35
CA TRP A 34 -11.07 17.30 21.64
C TRP A 34 -10.48 16.35 20.60
N THR A 35 -9.23 16.55 20.27
CA THR A 35 -8.49 15.69 19.33
C THR A 35 -7.44 14.90 20.07
N LEU A 36 -7.50 13.57 19.97
CA LEU A 36 -6.44 12.67 20.40
C LEU A 36 -5.60 12.29 19.18
N SER A 37 -4.31 12.60 19.24
CA SER A 37 -3.35 12.23 18.20
C SER A 37 -2.35 11.24 18.78
N ILE A 38 -2.14 10.14 18.07
CA ILE A 38 -1.17 9.11 18.42
C ILE A 38 -0.12 9.05 17.33
N THR A 39 1.16 9.13 17.69
CA THR A 39 2.30 8.99 16.79
C THR A 39 3.16 7.83 17.26
N GLY A 40 3.35 6.82 16.43
CA GLY A 40 4.06 5.61 16.80
C GLY A 40 4.50 4.80 15.59
N GLU A 41 4.85 3.56 15.81
CA GLU A 41 5.19 2.63 14.72
C GLU A 41 4.00 2.38 13.80
N SER A 42 4.27 2.34 12.49
CA SER A 42 3.21 2.20 11.48
C SER A 42 2.41 0.91 11.66
N SER A 43 3.08 -0.19 12.03
CA SER A 43 2.43 -1.48 12.27
C SER A 43 1.49 -1.44 13.47
N LEU A 44 1.90 -0.82 14.58
CA LEU A 44 1.06 -0.65 15.76
C LEU A 44 -0.16 0.23 15.44
N LEU A 45 0.06 1.35 14.75
CA LEU A 45 -1.03 2.28 14.43
C LEU A 45 -1.99 1.70 13.40
N ALA A 46 -1.50 0.87 12.48
CA ALA A 46 -2.37 0.13 11.55
C ALA A 46 -3.27 -0.87 12.29
N ASP A 47 -2.74 -1.59 13.28
CA ASP A 47 -3.52 -2.50 14.11
C ASP A 47 -4.57 -1.75 14.95
N VAL A 48 -4.20 -0.60 15.54
CA VAL A 48 -5.14 0.27 16.26
C VAL A 48 -6.23 0.78 15.33
N TYR A 49 -5.88 1.27 14.13
CA TYR A 49 -6.85 1.75 13.17
C TYR A 49 -7.80 0.65 12.68
N ALA A 50 -7.29 -0.56 12.46
CA ALA A 50 -8.11 -1.72 12.09
C ALA A 50 -9.08 -2.12 13.21
N ALA A 51 -8.69 -1.98 14.48
CA ALA A 51 -9.54 -2.28 15.62
C ALA A 51 -10.64 -1.23 15.84
N VAL A 52 -10.29 0.04 15.61
CA VAL A 52 -11.18 1.20 15.85
C VAL A 52 -12.07 1.51 14.64
N GLY A 53 -11.56 1.32 13.41
CA GLY A 53 -12.21 1.79 12.19
C GLY A 53 -12.12 3.30 12.03
N SER A 54 -12.99 3.86 11.20
CA SER A 54 -12.99 5.29 10.84
C SER A 54 -13.86 6.17 11.72
N GLY A 55 -14.67 5.59 12.61
CA GLY A 55 -15.65 6.31 13.44
C GLY A 55 -15.27 6.39 14.92
N VAL A 56 -15.79 7.39 15.62
CA VAL A 56 -15.61 7.57 17.08
C VAL A 56 -16.25 6.42 17.85
N GLU A 57 -17.29 5.81 17.30
CA GLU A 57 -17.99 4.65 17.86
C GLU A 57 -17.07 3.44 18.02
N GLY A 58 -16.09 3.30 17.14
CA GLY A 58 -15.07 2.25 17.26
C GLY A 58 -14.16 2.45 18.46
N VAL A 59 -13.82 3.71 18.77
CA VAL A 59 -13.04 4.05 19.97
C VAL A 59 -13.85 3.75 21.23
N ASP A 60 -15.13 4.09 21.27
CA ASP A 60 -16.04 3.81 22.39
C ASP A 60 -16.15 2.29 22.63
N LYS A 61 -16.33 1.51 21.56
CA LYS A 61 -16.32 0.04 21.62
C LYS A 61 -15.02 -0.52 22.21
N LEU A 62 -13.88 0.00 21.75
CA LEU A 62 -12.57 -0.42 22.23
C LEU A 62 -12.41 -0.19 23.73
N ILE A 63 -12.88 0.97 24.24
CA ILE A 63 -12.77 1.36 25.64
C ILE A 63 -13.72 0.55 26.51
N ARG A 64 -14.97 0.33 26.09
CA ARG A 64 -16.01 -0.32 26.89
C ARG A 64 -15.95 -1.84 26.89
N HIS A 65 -15.54 -2.44 25.76
CA HIS A 65 -15.62 -3.90 25.55
C HIS A 65 -14.27 -4.55 25.37
N GLY A 66 -13.18 -3.79 25.46
CA GLY A 66 -11.83 -4.24 25.13
C GLY A 66 -11.64 -4.46 23.64
N ALA A 67 -10.39 -4.59 23.23
CA ALA A 67 -10.05 -4.91 21.86
C ALA A 67 -10.50 -6.35 21.55
N GLY A 68 -11.66 -6.50 20.94
CA GLY A 68 -11.88 -7.70 20.14
C GLY A 68 -10.72 -7.78 19.14
N ARG A 69 -10.10 -8.96 18.96
CA ARG A 69 -9.04 -9.13 17.97
C ARG A 69 -9.54 -8.60 16.63
N ALA A 70 -8.98 -7.48 16.17
CA ALA A 70 -9.27 -6.98 14.85
C ALA A 70 -8.91 -8.10 13.85
N ARG A 71 -9.88 -8.53 13.05
CA ARG A 71 -9.60 -9.42 11.92
C ARG A 71 -8.89 -8.62 10.85
N VAL A 72 -7.60 -8.47 11.00
CA VAL A 72 -6.78 -7.77 10.01
C VAL A 72 -6.38 -8.79 8.95
N THR A 73 -6.97 -8.71 7.77
CA THR A 73 -6.56 -9.48 6.58
C THR A 73 -5.39 -8.79 5.86
N THR A 74 -4.47 -8.23 6.62
CA THR A 74 -3.30 -7.56 6.05
C THR A 74 -2.21 -8.58 5.73
N ASN A 75 -1.72 -8.55 4.50
CA ASN A 75 -0.62 -9.41 4.08
C ASN A 75 0.72 -8.75 4.37
N VAL A 76 1.65 -9.51 4.91
CA VAL A 76 3.07 -9.15 4.97
C VAL A 76 3.75 -9.67 3.72
N ILE A 77 4.49 -8.81 3.02
CA ILE A 77 5.19 -9.17 1.79
C ILE A 77 6.62 -9.51 2.14
N VAL A 78 7.00 -10.77 1.90
CA VAL A 78 8.35 -11.29 2.15
C VAL A 78 8.94 -11.73 0.82
N THR A 79 10.05 -11.13 0.39
CA THR A 79 10.84 -11.62 -0.74
C THR A 79 11.71 -12.79 -0.31
N LEU A 80 12.17 -13.62 -1.25
CA LEU A 80 13.08 -14.72 -0.92
C LEU A 80 14.36 -14.22 -0.27
N ASP A 81 14.98 -13.17 -0.83
CA ASP A 81 16.19 -12.57 -0.26
C ASP A 81 15.97 -12.03 1.15
N ALA A 82 14.78 -11.44 1.42
CA ALA A 82 14.43 -10.97 2.75
C ALA A 82 14.24 -12.15 3.72
N LEU A 83 13.64 -13.26 3.25
CA LEU A 83 13.48 -14.47 4.05
C LEU A 83 14.84 -15.07 4.43
N ASP A 84 15.74 -15.22 3.47
CA ASP A 84 17.09 -15.75 3.72
C ASP A 84 17.81 -14.91 4.76
N ARG A 85 17.82 -13.59 4.63
CA ARG A 85 18.43 -12.69 5.61
C ARG A 85 17.80 -12.77 7.00
N ILE A 86 16.47 -12.94 7.08
CA ILE A 86 15.77 -13.11 8.36
C ILE A 86 16.20 -14.43 9.03
N LEU A 87 16.33 -15.51 8.24
CA LEU A 87 16.78 -16.83 8.74
C LEU A 87 18.23 -16.82 9.16
N ASP A 88 19.07 -16.03 8.50
CA ASP A 88 20.49 -15.85 8.83
C ASP A 88 20.73 -14.98 10.09
N GLY A 89 19.68 -14.39 10.64
CA GLY A 89 19.74 -13.61 11.88
C GLY A 89 19.69 -12.09 11.71
N ASP A 90 19.68 -11.57 10.48
CA ASP A 90 19.64 -10.12 10.17
C ASP A 90 18.22 -9.55 10.21
N GLY A 91 17.30 -10.19 10.92
CA GLY A 91 15.89 -9.82 10.92
C GLY A 91 15.58 -8.37 11.33
N GLU A 92 16.39 -7.78 12.22
CA GLU A 92 16.21 -6.37 12.62
C GLU A 92 16.51 -5.38 11.49
N GLU A 93 17.43 -5.73 10.57
CA GLU A 93 17.82 -4.89 9.45
C GLU A 93 16.90 -5.03 8.23
N VAL A 94 16.06 -6.08 8.21
CA VAL A 94 15.14 -6.36 7.12
C VAL A 94 13.83 -5.63 7.36
N THR A 95 13.48 -4.64 6.53
CA THR A 95 12.19 -3.96 6.56
C THR A 95 11.23 -4.59 5.56
N LEU A 96 10.11 -5.09 6.06
CA LEU A 96 9.03 -5.68 5.29
C LEU A 96 7.86 -4.70 5.13
N ARG A 97 7.20 -4.74 3.99
CA ARG A 97 6.00 -3.93 3.72
C ARG A 97 4.73 -4.75 3.91
N MET A 98 3.69 -4.08 4.34
CA MET A 98 2.36 -4.66 4.52
C MET A 98 1.37 -4.03 3.53
N THR A 99 0.32 -4.76 3.14
CA THR A 99 -0.66 -4.28 2.15
C THR A 99 -1.54 -3.13 2.66
N ASN A 100 -1.54 -2.87 3.96
CA ASN A 100 -2.17 -1.68 4.58
C ASN A 100 -1.25 -0.44 4.58
N GLY A 101 -0.07 -0.51 3.93
CA GLY A 101 0.90 0.57 3.86
C GLY A 101 1.86 0.67 5.06
N ALA A 102 1.67 -0.13 6.11
CA ALA A 102 2.57 -0.20 7.25
C ALA A 102 3.86 -0.97 6.91
N THR A 103 4.86 -0.85 7.80
CA THR A 103 6.11 -1.62 7.75
C THR A 103 6.37 -2.30 9.08
N LEU A 104 7.10 -3.41 9.03
CA LEU A 104 7.64 -4.09 10.21
C LEU A 104 9.02 -4.66 9.90
N THR A 105 9.81 -4.97 10.94
CA THR A 105 11.09 -5.67 10.74
C THR A 105 10.87 -7.18 10.60
N GLY A 106 11.85 -7.89 10.01
CA GLY A 106 11.83 -9.34 9.97
C GLY A 106 11.79 -9.95 11.37
N ALA A 107 12.49 -9.35 12.34
CA ALA A 107 12.43 -9.79 13.73
C ALA A 107 11.04 -9.60 14.34
N GLN A 108 10.36 -8.50 14.06
CA GLN A 108 8.96 -8.29 14.47
C GLN A 108 8.02 -9.29 13.81
N LEU A 109 8.28 -9.71 12.55
CA LEU A 109 7.51 -10.77 11.90
C LEU A 109 7.63 -12.09 12.66
N LEU A 110 8.84 -12.49 13.06
CA LEU A 110 9.07 -13.71 13.82
C LEU A 110 8.44 -13.67 15.23
N GLN A 111 8.46 -12.50 15.87
CA GLN A 111 7.85 -12.31 17.19
C GLN A 111 6.32 -12.26 17.15
N ARG A 112 5.76 -11.77 16.06
CA ARG A 112 4.31 -11.78 15.87
C ARG A 112 3.86 -13.21 15.66
N THR A 113 3.10 -13.73 16.61
CA THR A 113 2.28 -14.91 16.38
C THR A 113 1.37 -14.53 15.20
N LEU A 114 1.62 -15.12 14.04
CA LEU A 114 0.77 -14.91 12.87
C LEU A 114 -0.65 -15.22 13.33
N SER A 115 -1.50 -14.20 13.42
CA SER A 115 -2.89 -14.41 13.79
C SER A 115 -3.47 -15.41 12.79
N GLU A 116 -4.43 -16.25 13.23
CA GLU A 116 -5.07 -17.29 12.40
C GLU A 116 -5.58 -16.79 11.03
N HIS A 117 -5.55 -15.48 10.77
CA HIS A 117 -6.06 -14.79 9.59
C HIS A 117 -5.05 -13.88 8.88
N GLY A 118 -3.78 -13.92 9.25
CA GLY A 118 -2.72 -13.20 8.55
C GLY A 118 -2.15 -14.04 7.40
N TYR A 119 -1.89 -13.42 6.25
CA TYR A 119 -1.22 -14.05 5.13
C TYR A 119 0.18 -13.47 4.97
N ALA A 120 1.19 -14.32 4.98
CA ALA A 120 2.51 -13.98 4.47
C ALA A 120 2.55 -14.40 3.00
N THR A 121 2.76 -13.43 2.10
CA THR A 121 2.88 -13.71 0.67
C THR A 121 4.34 -13.74 0.29
N LEU A 122 4.84 -14.91 -0.07
CA LEU A 122 6.17 -15.09 -0.64
C LEU A 122 6.14 -14.71 -2.13
N VAL A 123 6.96 -13.77 -2.53
CA VAL A 123 7.01 -13.28 -3.90
C VAL A 123 8.34 -13.68 -4.54
N HIS A 124 8.27 -14.44 -5.63
CA HIS A 124 9.45 -14.73 -6.46
C HIS A 124 9.66 -13.56 -7.44
N PRO A 125 10.88 -12.98 -7.52
CA PRO A 125 11.12 -11.76 -8.31
C PRO A 125 10.99 -11.95 -9.82
N VAL A 126 11.03 -13.17 -10.35
CA VAL A 126 11.09 -13.44 -11.80
C VAL A 126 9.85 -14.14 -12.36
N SER A 127 9.17 -14.99 -11.60
CA SER A 127 7.97 -15.70 -12.04
C SER A 127 6.71 -15.03 -11.49
N GLY A 128 6.15 -14.12 -12.26
CA GLY A 128 4.90 -13.45 -11.91
C GLY A 128 3.69 -14.40 -11.77
N PRO A 129 2.54 -13.83 -11.48
CA PRO A 129 1.37 -14.51 -10.95
C PRO A 129 0.42 -15.14 -12.00
N VAL A 130 -0.52 -15.92 -11.51
CA VAL A 130 -1.47 -16.76 -12.25
C VAL A 130 -2.55 -15.96 -13.00
N ASN A 131 -2.84 -16.34 -14.25
CA ASN A 131 -3.77 -15.67 -15.16
C ASN A 131 -5.22 -16.16 -15.04
N LEU A 132 -6.17 -15.23 -15.14
CA LEU A 132 -7.59 -15.49 -15.27
C LEU A 132 -8.18 -14.71 -16.45
N TYR A 133 -8.02 -15.17 -17.65
CA TYR A 133 -8.51 -14.59 -18.92
C TYR A 133 -9.80 -13.73 -18.85
N ARG A 134 -10.33 -13.24 -19.98
CA ARG A 134 -11.51 -12.35 -20.10
C ARG A 134 -12.85 -12.86 -19.56
N THR A 135 -12.87 -13.88 -18.72
CA THR A 135 -14.10 -14.42 -18.15
C THR A 135 -14.76 -13.49 -17.12
N GLN A 136 -13.98 -12.60 -16.50
CA GLN A 136 -14.49 -11.63 -15.53
C GLN A 136 -13.72 -10.29 -15.61
N ARG A 137 -14.47 -9.18 -15.60
CA ARG A 137 -13.88 -7.83 -15.55
C ARG A 137 -13.22 -7.52 -14.22
N LEU A 138 -13.82 -7.95 -13.12
CA LEU A 138 -13.30 -7.65 -11.79
C LEU A 138 -12.23 -8.67 -11.39
N ALA A 139 -11.11 -8.16 -10.85
CA ALA A 139 -10.07 -8.99 -10.28
C ALA A 139 -10.61 -9.84 -9.12
N SER A 140 -10.30 -11.14 -9.15
CA SER A 140 -10.63 -12.06 -8.07
C SER A 140 -9.88 -11.68 -6.77
N ALA A 141 -10.32 -12.22 -5.63
CA ALA A 141 -9.63 -12.01 -4.35
C ALA A 141 -8.15 -12.42 -4.42
N LYS A 142 -7.84 -13.53 -5.10
CA LYS A 142 -6.45 -14.00 -5.30
C LYS A 142 -5.63 -13.03 -6.14
N GLN A 143 -6.18 -12.50 -7.22
CA GLN A 143 -5.51 -11.51 -8.07
C GLN A 143 -5.30 -10.19 -7.32
N ARG A 144 -6.27 -9.79 -6.48
CA ARG A 144 -6.13 -8.62 -5.61
C ARG A 144 -4.97 -8.80 -4.63
N ILE A 145 -4.88 -9.93 -3.94
CA ILE A 145 -3.77 -10.26 -3.03
C ILE A 145 -2.43 -10.17 -3.78
N MET A 146 -2.35 -10.74 -4.97
CA MET A 146 -1.11 -10.74 -5.77
C MET A 146 -0.73 -9.34 -6.26
N ALA A 147 -1.67 -8.55 -6.77
CA ALA A 147 -1.42 -7.17 -7.16
C ALA A 147 -0.96 -6.31 -5.97
N SER A 148 -1.57 -6.52 -4.79
CA SER A 148 -1.19 -5.85 -3.55
C SER A 148 0.18 -6.28 -3.04
N ALA A 149 0.56 -7.54 -3.24
CA ALA A 149 1.90 -8.03 -2.92
C ALA A 149 2.98 -7.39 -3.81
N GLN A 150 2.70 -7.15 -5.09
CA GLN A 150 3.59 -6.44 -6.00
C GLN A 150 3.68 -4.94 -5.68
N ASN A 151 2.55 -4.32 -5.34
CA ASN A 151 2.44 -2.90 -5.04
C ASN A 151 1.64 -2.71 -3.74
N PRO A 152 2.28 -2.68 -2.56
CA PRO A 152 1.59 -2.50 -1.26
C PRO A 152 0.96 -1.12 -1.08
N THR A 153 1.26 -0.20 -1.98
CA THR A 153 0.64 1.12 -2.11
C THR A 153 0.25 1.36 -3.56
N CYS A 154 -0.55 2.40 -3.81
CA CYS A 154 -0.86 2.87 -5.16
C CYS A 154 0.41 3.00 -6.00
N ALA A 155 0.40 2.42 -7.21
CA ALA A 155 1.57 2.39 -8.10
C ALA A 155 1.95 3.75 -8.70
N TRP A 156 1.13 4.79 -8.49
CA TRP A 156 1.42 6.14 -8.97
C TRP A 156 2.57 6.78 -8.17
N PRO A 157 3.52 7.46 -8.83
CA PRO A 157 4.68 8.06 -8.17
C PRO A 157 4.31 8.99 -7.01
N GLY A 158 4.93 8.76 -5.86
CA GLY A 158 4.74 9.58 -4.66
C GLY A 158 3.40 9.36 -3.92
N CYS A 159 2.57 8.42 -4.37
CA CYS A 159 1.32 8.07 -3.69
C CYS A 159 1.55 6.98 -2.65
N ASN A 160 1.11 7.23 -1.42
CA ASN A 160 1.21 6.29 -0.30
C ASN A 160 -0.14 5.66 0.07
N HIS A 161 -1.15 5.74 -0.83
CA HIS A 161 -2.46 5.15 -0.56
C HIS A 161 -2.35 3.62 -0.44
N PRO A 162 -2.79 3.01 0.67
CA PRO A 162 -2.62 1.58 0.93
C PRO A 162 -3.36 0.70 -0.09
N ALA A 163 -2.77 -0.45 -0.45
CA ALA A 163 -3.36 -1.39 -1.39
C ALA A 163 -4.68 -1.99 -0.89
N ASP A 164 -4.85 -2.17 0.42
CA ASP A 164 -6.05 -2.77 1.01
C ASP A 164 -7.31 -1.96 0.72
N THR A 165 -7.20 -0.64 0.59
CA THR A 165 -8.30 0.28 0.27
C THR A 165 -8.26 0.81 -1.16
N ALA A 166 -7.27 0.40 -1.94
CA ALA A 166 -7.12 0.79 -3.34
C ALA A 166 -7.97 -0.07 -4.29
N GLN A 167 -8.06 0.36 -5.51
CA GLN A 167 -8.70 -0.38 -6.61
C GLN A 167 -7.65 -1.18 -7.37
N ILE A 168 -8.09 -2.24 -8.07
CA ILE A 168 -7.28 -2.94 -9.05
C ILE A 168 -7.55 -2.34 -10.42
N HIS A 169 -6.54 -1.71 -10.98
CA HIS A 169 -6.53 -1.05 -12.27
C HIS A 169 -6.04 -2.02 -13.36
N HIS A 170 -6.63 -1.94 -14.57
CA HIS A 170 -6.15 -2.63 -15.75
C HIS A 170 -5.16 -1.72 -16.50
N LEU A 171 -3.89 -2.12 -16.60
CA LEU A 171 -2.85 -1.35 -17.32
C LEU A 171 -3.23 -1.10 -18.79
N ARG A 172 -3.76 -2.14 -19.45
CA ARG A 172 -4.53 -2.00 -20.68
C ARG A 172 -5.99 -2.08 -20.32
N ALA A 173 -6.73 -1.00 -20.54
CA ALA A 173 -8.11 -0.88 -20.11
C ALA A 173 -8.99 -2.02 -20.68
N TRP A 174 -9.94 -2.49 -19.89
CA TRP A 174 -10.85 -3.57 -20.26
C TRP A 174 -11.60 -3.30 -21.57
N HIS A 175 -12.08 -2.08 -21.76
CA HIS A 175 -12.81 -1.68 -22.98
C HIS A 175 -11.90 -1.60 -24.22
N HIS A 176 -10.58 -1.48 -24.04
CA HIS A 176 -9.58 -1.58 -25.08
C HIS A 176 -8.99 -2.99 -25.24
N GLY A 177 -9.69 -4.02 -24.76
CA GLY A 177 -9.32 -5.43 -24.92
C GLY A 177 -8.32 -5.94 -23.90
N GLY A 178 -8.07 -5.22 -22.81
CA GLY A 178 -7.23 -5.70 -21.69
C GLY A 178 -7.88 -6.88 -20.96
N ASN A 179 -7.07 -7.88 -20.62
CA ASN A 179 -7.51 -9.04 -19.86
C ASN A 179 -7.37 -8.80 -18.36
N THR A 180 -8.17 -9.47 -17.54
CA THR A 180 -7.99 -9.50 -16.09
C THR A 180 -6.95 -10.56 -15.73
N ASN A 181 -5.74 -10.36 -16.24
CA ASN A 181 -4.58 -11.19 -15.96
C ASN A 181 -3.64 -10.42 -15.04
N ALA A 182 -2.86 -11.13 -14.27
CA ALA A 182 -1.97 -10.53 -13.28
C ALA A 182 -0.90 -9.60 -13.89
N ASP A 183 -0.45 -9.89 -15.11
CA ASP A 183 0.46 -9.03 -15.89
C ASP A 183 -0.18 -7.69 -16.30
N ASN A 184 -1.52 -7.63 -16.37
CA ASN A 184 -2.30 -6.47 -16.75
C ASN A 184 -2.95 -5.74 -15.54
N LEU A 185 -2.66 -6.14 -14.31
CA LEU A 185 -3.27 -5.57 -13.12
C LEU A 185 -2.25 -4.77 -12.30
N ALA A 186 -2.70 -3.66 -11.74
CA ALA A 186 -1.93 -2.81 -10.82
C ALA A 186 -2.82 -2.30 -9.67
N VAL A 187 -2.21 -1.99 -8.53
CA VAL A 187 -2.89 -1.30 -7.43
C VAL A 187 -2.92 0.20 -7.74
N CYS A 188 -4.12 0.80 -7.71
CA CYS A 188 -4.29 2.22 -7.96
C CYS A 188 -5.38 2.79 -7.05
N CYS A 189 -5.15 3.93 -6.37
CA CYS A 189 -6.20 4.58 -5.61
C CYS A 189 -7.28 5.14 -6.56
N SER A 190 -8.46 5.44 -6.05
CA SER A 190 -9.59 5.91 -6.88
C SER A 190 -9.24 7.15 -7.69
N TYR A 191 -8.50 8.09 -7.10
CA TYR A 191 -8.06 9.31 -7.78
C TYR A 191 -7.12 9.00 -8.95
N HIS A 192 -6.03 8.27 -8.71
CA HIS A 192 -5.05 7.96 -9.76
C HIS A 192 -5.61 6.99 -10.82
N ASN A 193 -6.54 6.11 -10.44
CA ASN A 193 -7.27 5.28 -11.38
C ASN A 193 -8.12 6.12 -12.34
N SER A 194 -8.72 7.22 -11.87
CA SER A 194 -9.56 8.10 -12.70
C SER A 194 -8.78 9.02 -13.62
N ILE A 195 -7.51 9.31 -13.30
CA ILE A 195 -6.68 10.23 -14.10
C ILE A 195 -5.64 9.53 -14.97
N ASN A 196 -5.55 8.19 -14.91
CA ASN A 196 -4.65 7.42 -15.75
C ASN A 196 -5.06 7.56 -17.23
N ASP A 197 -4.10 7.78 -18.12
CA ASP A 197 -4.35 7.89 -19.56
C ASP A 197 -4.58 6.49 -20.15
N ASP A 198 -5.82 6.02 -20.10
CA ASP A 198 -6.21 4.65 -20.49
C ASP A 198 -6.37 4.46 -22.00
N ASP A 199 -6.62 5.55 -22.74
CA ASP A 199 -6.79 5.51 -24.19
C ASP A 199 -5.44 5.64 -24.89
N PRO A 200 -4.95 4.57 -25.54
CA PRO A 200 -3.67 4.61 -26.24
C PRO A 200 -3.66 5.54 -27.47
N ASN A 201 -4.84 5.92 -27.97
CA ASN A 201 -5.00 6.77 -29.17
C ASN A 201 -5.23 8.25 -28.82
N ALA A 202 -5.49 8.56 -27.55
CA ALA A 202 -5.66 9.94 -27.10
C ALA A 202 -4.29 10.56 -26.73
N PRO A 203 -4.13 11.88 -26.93
CA PRO A 203 -2.94 12.57 -26.46
C PRO A 203 -2.76 12.38 -24.94
N PRO A 204 -1.60 11.94 -24.46
CA PRO A 204 -1.37 11.75 -23.04
C PRO A 204 -1.45 13.08 -22.29
N ARG A 205 -2.10 13.09 -21.13
CA ARG A 205 -2.32 14.29 -20.30
C ARG A 205 -1.69 14.20 -18.92
N ARG A 206 -1.80 13.04 -18.31
CA ARG A 206 -1.37 12.78 -16.93
C ARG A 206 -0.32 11.68 -16.83
N GLY A 207 -0.12 10.96 -17.93
CA GLY A 207 0.70 9.77 -17.97
C GLY A 207 -0.10 8.51 -17.58
N ARG A 208 0.54 7.38 -17.71
CA ARG A 208 -0.10 6.08 -17.55
C ARG A 208 0.79 5.10 -16.82
N LEU A 209 0.15 4.17 -16.14
CA LEU A 209 0.81 3.00 -15.58
C LEU A 209 0.99 1.94 -16.67
N VAL A 210 2.19 1.38 -16.75
CA VAL A 210 2.54 0.28 -17.66
C VAL A 210 3.33 -0.78 -16.90
N ARG A 211 3.50 -1.96 -17.48
CA ARG A 211 4.42 -2.95 -16.95
C ARG A 211 5.68 -2.98 -17.78
N GLN A 212 6.81 -2.73 -17.15
CA GLN A 212 8.15 -2.81 -17.74
C GLN A 212 9.01 -3.73 -16.86
N GLU A 213 9.68 -4.69 -17.46
CA GLU A 213 10.57 -5.63 -16.74
C GLU A 213 9.93 -6.27 -15.49
N GLY A 214 8.64 -6.66 -15.61
CA GLY A 214 7.89 -7.28 -14.52
C GLY A 214 7.36 -6.33 -13.43
N ARG A 215 7.71 -5.04 -13.48
CA ARG A 215 7.29 -4.02 -12.50
C ARG A 215 6.27 -3.06 -13.11
N VAL A 216 5.36 -2.57 -12.27
CA VAL A 216 4.46 -1.48 -12.67
C VAL A 216 5.20 -0.16 -12.56
N THR A 217 5.25 0.55 -13.68
CA THR A 217 5.98 1.82 -13.82
C THR A 217 5.04 2.87 -14.39
N TRP A 218 5.18 4.10 -13.92
CA TRP A 218 4.47 5.23 -14.50
C TRP A 218 5.27 5.86 -15.63
N ILE A 219 4.64 6.05 -16.78
CA ILE A 219 5.20 6.80 -17.91
C ILE A 219 4.57 8.18 -17.91
N PRO A 220 5.37 9.26 -17.86
CA PRO A 220 4.86 10.62 -17.96
C PRO A 220 4.28 10.93 -19.34
N PRO A 221 3.43 11.95 -19.47
CA PRO A 221 2.79 12.30 -20.74
C PRO A 221 3.76 12.83 -21.81
N TRP A 222 4.99 13.12 -21.41
CA TRP A 222 6.07 13.60 -22.31
C TRP A 222 7.17 12.54 -22.53
N GLY A 223 6.99 11.31 -22.07
CA GLY A 223 7.94 10.19 -22.17
C GLY A 223 7.63 9.21 -23.27
#